data_84599628caa55509ac2dcba051fffd86
#
_entry.id   84599628caa55509ac2dcba051fffd86
#
_cell.length_a   1.000
_cell.length_b   1.000
_cell.length_c   1.000
_cell.angle_alpha   90.00
_cell.angle_beta   90.00
_cell.angle_gamma   90.00
#
_symmetry.space_group_name_H-M   'P 1'
#
loop_
_entity.id
_entity.type
_entity.pdbx_description
1 polymer ?
#
loop_
_entity_poly.entity_id
_entity_poly.type
_entity_poly.pdbx_seq_one_letter_code
_entity_poly.pdbx_strand_id
1 'polypeptide(L)'
;MIARFNNENHAKNLPDAYKKTSDSNNAKLLLIEKETVDSLRDEINAIFDSLDMELATGNTLDLYGEMLGQDRGAATDEQYRALLKSRIIRNLSGADHNSIVNAICITFGCEPSEIMLEEADGECAVVLSGIPYTAINKINIDLTTAVQIVKMLIPAGVSFDALTFAGTFEFGSTEMVYDADKGFGNVAQTIGGTLGLVPDVSNGGLPV
;
A
#
# COMPACT_ATOMS: atom_id res chain seq x y z
N MET A 1 12.84 16.58 -1.61
CA MET A 1 13.01 16.88 -0.16
C MET A 1 13.96 18.05 0.03
N ILE A 2 13.50 19.14 0.63
CA ILE A 2 14.31 20.32 0.91
C ILE A 2 15.03 20.10 2.24
N ALA A 3 16.37 20.14 2.24
CA ALA A 3 17.18 19.90 3.45
C ALA A 3 17.00 21.00 4.51
N ARG A 4 16.99 20.63 5.80
CA ARG A 4 17.00 21.58 6.90
C ARG A 4 18.30 22.37 6.94
N PHE A 5 18.26 23.60 7.41
CA PHE A 5 19.47 24.36 7.68
C PHE A 5 20.31 23.65 8.76
N ASN A 6 21.61 23.56 8.49
CA ASN A 6 22.55 22.98 9.45
C ASN A 6 22.49 23.75 10.78
N ASN A 7 22.65 23.04 11.90
CA ASN A 7 22.48 23.59 13.26
C ASN A 7 23.60 24.55 13.67
N GLU A 8 24.28 25.16 12.70
CA GLU A 8 25.33 26.12 12.94
C GLU A 8 24.77 27.46 13.44
N ASN A 9 25.53 28.12 14.33
CA ASN A 9 25.17 29.42 14.85
C ASN A 9 25.15 30.46 13.72
N HIS A 10 23.96 30.75 13.18
CA HIS A 10 23.77 31.73 12.09
C HIS A 10 24.25 33.13 12.46
N ALA A 11 24.40 33.44 13.76
CA ALA A 11 25.01 34.71 14.18
C ALA A 11 26.44 34.89 13.71
N LYS A 12 27.17 33.82 13.36
CA LYS A 12 28.51 33.93 12.77
C LYS A 12 28.53 34.70 11.44
N ASN A 13 27.41 34.64 10.70
CA ASN A 13 27.28 35.29 9.39
C ASN A 13 26.94 36.80 9.47
N LEU A 14 26.68 37.31 10.69
CA LEU A 14 26.42 38.73 10.89
C LEU A 14 27.72 39.55 10.69
N PRO A 15 27.62 40.84 10.28
CA PRO A 15 28.75 41.77 10.27
C PRO A 15 29.40 41.87 11.65
N ASP A 16 30.69 42.22 11.69
CA ASP A 16 31.49 42.27 12.92
C ASP A 16 31.00 43.29 13.96
N ALA A 17 30.18 44.26 13.54
CA ALA A 17 29.51 45.19 14.45
C ALA A 17 28.52 44.52 15.41
N TYR A 18 28.11 43.27 15.17
CA TYR A 18 27.14 42.56 15.97
C TYR A 18 27.79 41.50 16.84
N LYS A 19 27.24 41.30 18.07
CA LYS A 19 27.68 40.23 18.96
C LYS A 19 27.26 38.86 18.41
N LYS A 20 28.25 37.99 18.09
CA LYS A 20 28.07 36.71 17.41
C LYS A 20 28.05 35.49 18.37
N THR A 21 28.06 35.72 19.67
CA THR A 21 28.02 34.63 20.67
C THR A 21 26.62 33.95 20.66
N SER A 22 26.58 32.66 20.93
CA SER A 22 25.35 31.83 20.85
C SER A 22 24.24 32.26 21.82
N ASP A 23 24.58 32.90 22.94
CA ASP A 23 23.66 33.45 23.94
C ASP A 23 23.28 34.89 23.73
N SER A 24 23.79 35.55 22.70
CA SER A 24 23.46 36.94 22.36
C SER A 24 22.00 37.07 21.91
N ASN A 25 21.41 38.27 22.11
CA ASN A 25 20.04 38.53 21.64
C ASN A 25 19.91 38.39 20.12
N ASN A 26 20.97 38.72 19.37
CA ASN A 26 21.01 38.52 17.92
C ASN A 26 20.93 37.04 17.54
N ALA A 27 21.65 36.16 18.26
CA ALA A 27 21.58 34.73 18.03
C ALA A 27 20.20 34.15 18.37
N LYS A 28 19.58 34.62 19.45
CA LYS A 28 18.21 34.21 19.85
C LYS A 28 17.15 34.63 18.83
N LEU A 29 17.28 35.87 18.28
CA LEU A 29 16.38 36.36 17.23
C LEU A 29 16.50 35.51 15.97
N LEU A 30 17.71 35.24 15.50
CA LEU A 30 17.95 34.40 14.35
C LEU A 30 17.52 32.95 14.55
N LEU A 31 17.54 32.45 15.79
CA LEU A 31 17.01 31.12 16.12
C LEU A 31 15.50 31.06 15.93
N ILE A 32 14.77 32.09 16.39
CA ILE A 32 13.31 32.17 16.21
C ILE A 32 12.93 32.20 14.72
N GLU A 33 13.65 33.06 13.96
CA GLU A 33 13.45 33.11 12.50
C GLU A 33 13.74 31.77 11.82
N LYS A 34 14.82 31.10 12.24
CA LYS A 34 15.18 29.78 11.74
C LYS A 34 14.08 28.74 12.02
N GLU A 35 13.56 28.69 13.26
CA GLU A 35 12.49 27.77 13.64
C GLU A 35 11.25 27.97 12.77
N THR A 36 10.88 29.23 12.49
CA THR A 36 9.75 29.55 11.61
C THR A 36 10.00 29.09 10.17
N VAL A 37 11.21 29.32 9.64
CA VAL A 37 11.59 28.89 8.29
C VAL A 37 11.66 27.37 8.18
N ASP A 38 12.16 26.68 9.21
CA ASP A 38 12.22 25.21 9.24
C ASP A 38 10.79 24.60 9.30
N SER A 39 9.85 25.22 10.07
CA SER A 39 8.44 24.81 10.08
C SER A 39 7.80 24.94 8.69
N LEU A 40 7.96 26.09 8.02
CA LEU A 40 7.46 26.28 6.66
C LEU A 40 8.04 25.26 5.68
N ARG A 41 9.30 24.92 5.83
CA ARG A 41 9.98 23.93 4.99
C ARG A 41 9.42 22.53 5.23
N ASP A 42 9.17 22.18 6.48
CA ASP A 42 8.55 20.88 6.82
C ASP A 42 7.14 20.79 6.21
N GLU A 43 6.35 21.88 6.24
CA GLU A 43 5.05 21.94 5.57
C GLU A 43 5.15 21.79 4.05
N ILE A 44 6.12 22.46 3.42
CA ILE A 44 6.37 22.33 1.97
C ILE A 44 6.77 20.89 1.63
N ASN A 45 7.65 20.27 2.42
CA ASN A 45 8.00 18.86 2.20
C ASN A 45 6.79 17.94 2.35
N ALA A 46 5.93 18.17 3.33
CA ALA A 46 4.68 17.41 3.49
C ALA A 46 3.75 17.55 2.28
N ILE A 47 3.68 18.74 1.67
CA ILE A 47 2.94 18.94 0.41
C ILE A 47 3.57 18.13 -0.72
N PHE A 48 4.90 18.15 -0.87
CA PHE A 48 5.56 17.33 -1.88
C PHE A 48 5.36 15.84 -1.66
N ASP A 49 5.44 15.36 -0.43
CA ASP A 49 5.20 13.96 -0.09
C ASP A 49 3.73 13.56 -0.39
N SER A 50 2.78 14.49 -0.21
CA SER A 50 1.37 14.25 -0.54
C SER A 50 1.07 14.14 -2.04
N LEU A 51 2.00 14.56 -2.91
CA LEU A 51 1.89 14.35 -4.37
C LEU A 51 2.23 12.90 -4.78
N ASP A 52 2.81 12.12 -3.88
CA ASP A 52 2.99 10.70 -4.10
C ASP A 52 1.77 9.94 -3.55
N MET A 53 1.09 9.20 -4.41
CA MET A 53 -0.09 8.41 -4.01
C MET A 53 0.23 7.40 -2.89
N GLU A 54 1.48 6.94 -2.78
CA GLU A 54 1.90 6.01 -1.71
C GLU A 54 1.93 6.69 -0.34
N LEU A 55 2.26 7.98 -0.30
CA LEU A 55 2.40 8.78 0.92
C LEU A 55 1.16 9.67 1.18
N ALA A 56 0.32 9.87 0.17
CA ALA A 56 -0.88 10.69 0.27
C ALA A 56 -1.86 10.14 1.31
N THR A 57 -2.53 11.04 2.04
CA THR A 57 -3.50 10.71 3.09
C THR A 57 -4.74 11.61 3.01
N GLY A 58 -5.86 11.13 3.55
CA GLY A 58 -7.09 11.90 3.71
C GLY A 58 -7.56 12.58 2.41
N ASN A 59 -7.76 13.88 2.46
CA ASN A 59 -8.30 14.67 1.35
C ASN A 59 -7.47 14.60 0.06
N THR A 60 -6.16 14.38 0.15
CA THR A 60 -5.33 14.25 -1.05
C THR A 60 -5.65 12.96 -1.82
N LEU A 61 -5.90 11.86 -1.10
CA LEU A 61 -6.39 10.64 -1.73
C LEU A 61 -7.79 10.83 -2.34
N ASP A 62 -8.65 11.65 -1.72
CA ASP A 62 -9.98 11.94 -2.25
C ASP A 62 -9.91 12.70 -3.57
N LEU A 63 -8.95 13.63 -3.72
CA LEU A 63 -8.68 14.31 -4.99
C LEU A 63 -8.23 13.33 -6.09
N TYR A 64 -7.36 12.37 -5.76
CA TYR A 64 -7.01 11.30 -6.71
C TYR A 64 -8.22 10.47 -7.10
N GLY A 65 -9.10 10.16 -6.14
CA GLY A 65 -10.34 9.45 -6.41
C GLY A 65 -11.29 10.19 -7.32
N GLU A 66 -11.46 11.48 -7.10
CA GLU A 66 -12.28 12.35 -7.98
C GLU A 66 -11.74 12.34 -9.42
N MET A 67 -10.41 12.46 -9.59
CA MET A 67 -9.76 12.40 -10.91
C MET A 67 -9.96 11.05 -11.61
N LEU A 68 -10.01 9.96 -10.86
CA LEU A 68 -10.15 8.59 -11.38
C LEU A 68 -11.62 8.12 -11.47
N GLY A 69 -12.55 8.89 -10.94
CA GLY A 69 -13.96 8.51 -10.84
C GLY A 69 -14.17 7.32 -9.89
N GLN A 70 -13.46 7.31 -8.76
CA GLN A 70 -13.54 6.28 -7.72
C GLN A 70 -13.86 6.92 -6.36
N ASP A 71 -15.07 6.71 -5.87
CA ASP A 71 -15.48 7.19 -4.56
C ASP A 71 -14.82 6.38 -3.43
N ARG A 72 -14.54 7.04 -2.32
CA ARG A 72 -13.95 6.41 -1.13
C ARG A 72 -14.95 5.53 -0.37
N GLY A 73 -16.18 5.98 -0.23
CA GLY A 73 -17.15 5.35 0.66
C GLY A 73 -16.65 5.29 2.11
N ALA A 74 -16.73 4.13 2.74
CA ALA A 74 -16.28 3.89 4.12
C ALA A 74 -14.83 3.36 4.20
N ALA A 75 -14.05 3.37 3.12
CA ALA A 75 -12.71 2.80 3.07
C ALA A 75 -11.68 3.64 3.86
N THR A 76 -10.79 2.97 4.58
CA THR A 76 -9.61 3.59 5.18
C THR A 76 -8.63 4.07 4.11
N ASP A 77 -7.66 4.91 4.45
CA ASP A 77 -6.66 5.40 3.49
C ASP A 77 -5.90 4.27 2.79
N GLU A 78 -5.56 3.21 3.51
CA GLU A 78 -4.85 2.04 2.97
C GLU A 78 -5.72 1.26 1.98
N GLN A 79 -6.96 1.01 2.35
CA GLN A 79 -7.95 0.34 1.49
C GLN A 79 -8.25 1.17 0.25
N TYR A 80 -8.43 2.48 0.44
CA TYR A 80 -8.73 3.38 -0.65
C TYR A 80 -7.57 3.52 -1.64
N ARG A 81 -6.33 3.53 -1.14
CA ARG A 81 -5.13 3.50 -1.99
C ARG A 81 -5.07 2.24 -2.85
N ALA A 82 -5.41 1.07 -2.29
CA ALA A 82 -5.49 -0.17 -3.06
C ALA A 82 -6.58 -0.10 -4.16
N LEU A 83 -7.75 0.48 -3.85
CA LEU A 83 -8.82 0.71 -4.82
C LEU A 83 -8.39 1.66 -5.94
N LEU A 84 -7.70 2.76 -5.61
CA LEU A 84 -7.19 3.71 -6.60
C LEU A 84 -6.16 3.07 -7.53
N LYS A 85 -5.21 2.29 -6.97
CA LYS A 85 -4.24 1.51 -7.75
C LYS A 85 -4.94 0.57 -8.72
N SER A 86 -5.90 -0.21 -8.24
CA SER A 86 -6.67 -1.13 -9.08
C SER A 86 -7.39 -0.40 -10.21
N ARG A 87 -7.94 0.78 -9.93
CA ARG A 87 -8.62 1.62 -10.92
C ARG A 87 -7.67 2.13 -12.00
N ILE A 88 -6.49 2.62 -11.61
CA ILE A 88 -5.46 3.10 -12.55
C ILE A 88 -5.04 1.96 -13.47
N ILE A 89 -4.73 0.81 -12.91
CA ILE A 89 -4.23 -0.34 -13.66
C ILE A 89 -5.31 -0.85 -14.61
N ARG A 90 -6.57 -0.93 -14.16
CA ARG A 90 -7.68 -1.32 -15.01
C ARG A 90 -7.85 -0.39 -16.22
N ASN A 91 -7.65 0.91 -16.03
CA ASN A 91 -7.73 1.88 -17.11
C ASN A 91 -6.57 1.76 -18.12
N LEU A 92 -5.41 1.23 -17.68
CA LEU A 92 -4.21 1.05 -18.49
C LEU A 92 -4.05 -0.38 -19.01
N SER A 93 -4.78 -1.35 -18.46
CA SER A 93 -4.61 -2.76 -18.78
C SER A 93 -5.08 -3.11 -20.19
N GLY A 94 -4.27 -3.88 -20.92
CA GLY A 94 -4.59 -4.43 -22.22
C GLY A 94 -5.47 -5.69 -22.20
N ALA A 95 -5.96 -6.11 -21.05
CA ALA A 95 -6.79 -7.30 -20.85
C ALA A 95 -6.11 -8.65 -21.21
N ASP A 96 -4.80 -8.69 -21.36
CA ASP A 96 -4.02 -9.91 -21.54
C ASP A 96 -3.66 -10.54 -20.19
N HIS A 97 -3.32 -11.85 -20.21
CA HIS A 97 -2.97 -12.64 -19.02
C HIS A 97 -1.92 -11.95 -18.12
N ASN A 98 -0.82 -11.50 -18.73
CA ASN A 98 0.27 -10.85 -17.99
C ASN A 98 -0.14 -9.52 -17.39
N SER A 99 -0.99 -8.75 -18.08
CA SER A 99 -1.51 -7.48 -17.57
C SER A 99 -2.41 -7.71 -16.35
N ILE A 100 -3.23 -8.75 -16.33
CA ILE A 100 -4.09 -9.11 -15.20
C ILE A 100 -3.23 -9.52 -14.00
N VAL A 101 -2.25 -10.41 -14.19
CA VAL A 101 -1.34 -10.85 -13.12
C VAL A 101 -0.58 -9.65 -12.55
N ASN A 102 -0.01 -8.79 -13.40
CA ASN A 102 0.70 -7.58 -12.95
C ASN A 102 -0.23 -6.61 -12.20
N ALA A 103 -1.47 -6.47 -12.66
CA ALA A 103 -2.46 -5.64 -11.99
C ALA A 103 -2.72 -6.12 -10.55
N ILE A 104 -2.88 -7.42 -10.37
CA ILE A 104 -3.09 -8.04 -9.05
C ILE A 104 -1.84 -7.85 -8.19
N CYS A 105 -0.65 -8.10 -8.73
CA CYS A 105 0.62 -7.93 -8.02
C CYS A 105 0.81 -6.51 -7.51
N ILE A 106 0.58 -5.51 -8.34
CA ILE A 106 0.72 -4.10 -7.95
C ILE A 106 -0.34 -3.71 -6.91
N THR A 107 -1.57 -4.23 -7.04
CA THR A 107 -2.67 -3.91 -6.12
C THR A 107 -2.43 -4.48 -4.73
N PHE A 108 -2.01 -5.74 -4.64
CA PHE A 108 -1.81 -6.44 -3.38
C PHE A 108 -0.36 -6.43 -2.87
N GLY A 109 0.60 -5.96 -3.68
CA GLY A 109 2.01 -5.89 -3.32
C GLY A 109 2.66 -7.27 -3.21
N CYS A 110 2.32 -8.20 -4.12
CA CYS A 110 2.88 -9.55 -4.24
C CYS A 110 3.74 -9.70 -5.49
N GLU A 111 4.48 -10.80 -5.58
CA GLU A 111 5.32 -11.09 -6.73
C GLU A 111 4.55 -11.86 -7.80
N PRO A 112 4.80 -11.60 -9.10
CA PRO A 112 4.12 -12.32 -10.19
C PRO A 112 4.33 -13.84 -10.18
N SER A 113 5.43 -14.31 -9.60
CA SER A 113 5.74 -15.74 -9.47
C SER A 113 4.87 -16.47 -8.44
N GLU A 114 4.20 -15.73 -7.55
CA GLU A 114 3.33 -16.29 -6.52
C GLU A 114 1.91 -16.52 -7.03
N ILE A 115 1.53 -15.81 -8.12
CA ILE A 115 0.16 -15.83 -8.66
C ILE A 115 0.10 -16.77 -9.86
N MET A 116 -0.91 -17.64 -9.83
CA MET A 116 -1.26 -18.51 -10.93
C MET A 116 -2.67 -18.16 -11.42
N LEU A 117 -2.76 -17.75 -12.68
CA LEU A 117 -4.01 -17.48 -13.37
C LEU A 117 -4.23 -18.60 -14.39
N GLU A 118 -5.28 -19.35 -14.26
CA GLU A 118 -5.62 -20.49 -15.12
C GLU A 118 -6.97 -20.26 -15.79
N GLU A 119 -7.14 -20.78 -16.98
CA GLU A 119 -8.44 -20.82 -17.66
C GLU A 119 -9.25 -21.99 -17.12
N ALA A 120 -10.52 -21.74 -16.80
CA ALA A 120 -11.42 -22.82 -16.39
C ALA A 120 -11.88 -23.64 -17.60
N ASP A 121 -12.02 -24.94 -17.42
CA ASP A 121 -12.42 -25.88 -18.48
C ASP A 121 -13.80 -25.55 -19.08
N GLY A 122 -13.83 -25.20 -20.34
CA GLY A 122 -15.05 -25.17 -21.18
C GLY A 122 -15.81 -23.85 -21.21
N GLU A 123 -15.41 -22.80 -20.49
CA GLU A 123 -16.05 -21.50 -20.50
C GLU A 123 -14.99 -20.36 -20.57
N CYS A 124 -15.39 -19.15 -20.99
CA CYS A 124 -14.56 -17.96 -20.85
C CYS A 124 -14.46 -17.55 -19.38
N ALA A 125 -13.89 -18.41 -18.54
CA ALA A 125 -13.75 -18.21 -17.12
C ALA A 125 -12.31 -18.39 -16.67
N VAL A 126 -11.91 -17.68 -15.63
CA VAL A 126 -10.56 -17.74 -15.06
C VAL A 126 -10.63 -18.13 -13.59
N VAL A 127 -9.65 -18.92 -13.19
CA VAL A 127 -9.37 -19.29 -11.80
C VAL A 127 -8.06 -18.63 -11.39
N LEU A 128 -8.09 -17.95 -10.26
CA LEU A 128 -6.93 -17.28 -9.71
C LEU A 128 -6.49 -17.96 -8.42
N SER A 129 -5.24 -18.34 -8.34
CA SER A 129 -4.65 -18.96 -7.15
C SER A 129 -3.31 -18.33 -6.77
N GLY A 130 -2.93 -18.50 -5.50
CA GLY A 130 -1.61 -18.11 -5.03
C GLY A 130 -1.49 -16.71 -4.42
N ILE A 131 -2.55 -15.89 -4.38
CA ILE A 131 -2.42 -14.59 -3.70
C ILE A 131 -2.06 -14.84 -2.23
N PRO A 132 -0.93 -14.30 -1.73
CA PRO A 132 -0.54 -14.48 -0.33
C PRO A 132 -1.57 -13.87 0.61
N TYR A 133 -2.09 -14.64 1.55
CA TYR A 133 -3.03 -14.12 2.55
C TYR A 133 -2.42 -12.99 3.40
N THR A 134 -1.10 -13.01 3.57
CA THR A 134 -0.35 -11.93 4.25
C THR A 134 -0.45 -10.59 3.53
N ALA A 135 -0.62 -10.56 2.21
CA ALA A 135 -0.79 -9.34 1.44
C ALA A 135 -2.10 -8.62 1.78
N ILE A 136 -3.18 -9.39 1.99
CA ILE A 136 -4.48 -8.85 2.39
C ILE A 136 -4.42 -8.27 3.79
N ASN A 137 -3.77 -8.97 4.73
CA ASN A 137 -3.60 -8.51 6.10
C ASN A 137 -2.80 -7.20 6.19
N LYS A 138 -1.78 -7.00 5.34
CA LYS A 138 -1.01 -5.74 5.28
C LYS A 138 -1.89 -4.54 4.91
N ILE A 139 -2.84 -4.73 4.00
CA ILE A 139 -3.73 -3.67 3.52
C ILE A 139 -4.96 -3.54 4.43
N ASN A 140 -5.13 -4.49 5.38
CA ASN A 140 -6.28 -4.55 6.29
C ASN A 140 -7.64 -4.53 5.55
N ILE A 141 -7.71 -5.25 4.43
CA ILE A 141 -8.90 -5.37 3.59
C ILE A 141 -9.66 -6.64 4.00
N ASP A 142 -10.98 -6.54 4.05
CA ASP A 142 -11.86 -7.70 4.17
C ASP A 142 -11.79 -8.59 2.93
N LEU A 143 -11.93 -9.89 3.12
CA LEU A 143 -11.89 -10.90 2.04
C LEU A 143 -12.90 -10.62 0.94
N THR A 144 -14.10 -10.16 1.31
CA THR A 144 -15.17 -9.82 0.36
C THR A 144 -14.71 -8.67 -0.54
N THR A 145 -14.10 -7.65 0.05
CA THR A 145 -13.55 -6.50 -0.69
C THR A 145 -12.38 -6.93 -1.57
N ALA A 146 -11.50 -7.82 -1.11
CA ALA A 146 -10.40 -8.35 -1.90
C ALA A 146 -10.91 -9.11 -3.15
N VAL A 147 -11.92 -9.97 -2.99
CA VAL A 147 -12.59 -10.65 -4.13
C VAL A 147 -13.16 -9.65 -5.13
N GLN A 148 -13.77 -8.58 -4.66
CA GLN A 148 -14.34 -7.54 -5.52
C GLN A 148 -13.28 -6.77 -6.30
N ILE A 149 -12.17 -6.41 -5.64
CA ILE A 149 -11.03 -5.78 -6.30
C ILE A 149 -10.51 -6.68 -7.43
N VAL A 150 -10.32 -7.96 -7.16
CA VAL A 150 -9.89 -8.94 -8.17
C VAL A 150 -10.89 -9.00 -9.33
N LYS A 151 -12.19 -9.11 -9.05
CA LYS A 151 -13.24 -9.09 -10.08
C LYS A 151 -13.20 -7.85 -10.97
N MET A 152 -12.88 -6.70 -10.40
CA MET A 152 -12.75 -5.45 -11.17
C MET A 152 -11.55 -5.43 -12.10
N LEU A 153 -10.51 -6.21 -11.81
CA LEU A 153 -9.29 -6.30 -12.63
C LEU A 153 -9.46 -7.25 -13.82
N ILE A 154 -10.45 -8.15 -13.76
CA ILE A 154 -10.76 -9.09 -14.83
C ILE A 154 -11.53 -8.37 -15.94
N PRO A 155 -11.18 -8.59 -17.22
CA PRO A 155 -11.83 -7.94 -18.36
C PRO A 155 -13.31 -8.29 -18.46
N ALA A 156 -14.09 -7.34 -19.01
CA ALA A 156 -15.50 -7.59 -19.32
C ALA A 156 -15.64 -8.74 -20.32
N GLY A 157 -16.51 -9.69 -20.02
CA GLY A 157 -16.77 -10.87 -20.86
C GLY A 157 -16.02 -12.13 -20.42
N VAL A 158 -15.14 -12.02 -19.41
CA VAL A 158 -14.50 -13.17 -18.77
C VAL A 158 -15.16 -13.40 -17.42
N SER A 159 -15.66 -14.62 -17.18
CA SER A 159 -16.19 -15.02 -15.89
C SER A 159 -15.06 -15.26 -14.88
N PHE A 160 -15.31 -14.94 -13.64
CA PHE A 160 -14.42 -15.26 -12.52
C PHE A 160 -15.00 -16.40 -11.71
N ASP A 161 -14.37 -17.56 -11.77
CA ASP A 161 -14.93 -18.81 -11.22
C ASP A 161 -14.47 -19.06 -9.79
N ALA A 162 -13.16 -18.96 -9.53
CA ALA A 162 -12.61 -19.24 -8.22
C ALA A 162 -11.40 -18.35 -7.87
N LEU A 163 -11.26 -18.10 -6.57
CA LEU A 163 -10.11 -17.43 -5.97
C LEU A 163 -9.57 -18.26 -4.81
N THR A 164 -8.27 -18.45 -4.77
CA THR A 164 -7.62 -19.12 -3.65
C THR A 164 -6.49 -18.24 -3.10
N PHE A 165 -6.55 -17.97 -1.81
CA PHE A 165 -5.49 -17.29 -1.09
C PHE A 165 -4.51 -18.32 -0.52
N ALA A 166 -3.21 -18.15 -0.82
CA ALA A 166 -2.17 -19.01 -0.30
C ALA A 166 -1.87 -18.67 1.16
N GLY A 167 -1.91 -19.68 2.01
CA GLY A 167 -1.44 -19.57 3.39
C GLY A 167 0.07 -19.77 3.49
N THR A 168 0.62 -19.46 4.65
CA THR A 168 2.04 -19.66 4.97
C THR A 168 2.31 -20.99 5.68
N PHE A 169 1.27 -21.81 5.93
CA PHE A 169 1.42 -23.06 6.65
C PHE A 169 2.12 -24.12 5.79
N GLU A 170 3.22 -24.66 6.31
CA GLU A 170 3.98 -25.74 5.69
C GLU A 170 4.12 -26.94 6.64
N PHE A 171 3.90 -28.15 6.11
CA PHE A 171 4.25 -29.36 6.80
C PHE A 171 5.75 -29.61 6.62
N GLY A 172 6.53 -29.46 7.70
CA GLY A 172 7.95 -29.78 7.69
C GLY A 172 8.20 -31.27 7.51
N SER A 173 9.18 -31.62 6.68
CA SER A 173 9.80 -32.96 6.68
C SER A 173 10.96 -32.99 7.66
N THR A 174 11.42 -34.19 8.04
CA THR A 174 12.53 -34.40 8.97
C THR A 174 13.87 -33.81 8.49
N GLU A 175 13.96 -33.38 7.24
CA GLU A 175 15.18 -32.81 6.63
C GLU A 175 15.14 -31.29 6.48
N MET A 176 13.98 -30.65 6.79
CA MET A 176 13.83 -29.18 6.70
C MET A 176 14.22 -28.50 8.00
N VAL A 177 14.82 -27.32 7.87
CA VAL A 177 15.04 -26.41 9.00
C VAL A 177 13.66 -25.97 9.51
N TYR A 178 13.40 -26.18 10.80
CA TYR A 178 12.15 -25.79 11.44
C TYR A 178 11.97 -24.27 11.41
N ASP A 179 10.90 -23.82 10.78
CA ASP A 179 10.46 -22.43 10.80
C ASP A 179 9.21 -22.30 11.68
N ALA A 180 9.37 -21.61 12.81
CA ALA A 180 8.29 -21.45 13.79
C ALA A 180 7.10 -20.66 13.26
N ASP A 181 7.31 -19.82 12.24
CA ASP A 181 6.28 -18.95 11.67
C ASP A 181 5.47 -19.67 10.58
N LYS A 182 5.89 -20.85 10.15
CA LYS A 182 5.21 -21.63 9.10
C LYS A 182 4.55 -22.91 9.61
N GLY A 183 4.83 -23.33 10.84
CA GLY A 183 4.28 -24.54 11.46
C GLY A 183 2.99 -24.30 12.26
N PHE A 184 2.70 -25.23 13.18
CA PHE A 184 1.57 -25.08 14.11
C PHE A 184 1.80 -23.91 15.07
N GLY A 185 0.75 -23.10 15.24
CA GLY A 185 0.78 -21.95 16.14
C GLY A 185 0.86 -22.33 17.62
N ASN A 186 1.33 -21.39 18.43
CA ASN A 186 1.22 -21.51 19.88
C ASN A 186 -0.18 -21.09 20.37
N VAL A 187 -0.50 -21.39 21.65
CA VAL A 187 -1.82 -21.05 22.26
C VAL A 187 -2.06 -19.53 22.26
N ALA A 188 -1.01 -18.71 22.28
CA ALA A 188 -1.10 -17.24 22.25
C ALA A 188 -1.22 -16.66 20.82
N GLN A 189 -1.19 -17.50 19.78
CA GLN A 189 -1.25 -17.11 18.35
C GLN A 189 -0.21 -16.05 17.93
N THR A 190 0.96 -16.07 18.55
CA THR A 190 2.06 -15.15 18.23
C THR A 190 3.03 -15.71 17.18
N ILE A 191 3.01 -17.01 16.95
CA ILE A 191 3.80 -17.74 15.95
C ILE A 191 2.92 -18.79 15.27
N GLY A 192 3.30 -19.22 14.10
CA GLY A 192 2.61 -20.26 13.32
C GLY A 192 2.16 -19.78 11.95
N GLY A 193 2.06 -20.72 11.00
CA GLY A 193 1.59 -20.48 9.65
C GLY A 193 0.06 -20.30 9.57
N THR A 194 -0.37 -19.55 8.57
CA THR A 194 -1.79 -19.39 8.24
C THR A 194 -2.19 -20.39 7.18
N LEU A 195 -3.39 -20.98 7.30
CA LEU A 195 -3.96 -21.84 6.26
C LEU A 195 -4.41 -20.99 5.06
N GLY A 196 -4.36 -21.59 3.88
CA GLY A 196 -4.97 -20.99 2.68
C GLY A 196 -6.49 -20.87 2.84
N LEU A 197 -7.09 -19.94 2.13
CA LEU A 197 -8.52 -19.66 2.19
C LEU A 197 -9.12 -19.60 0.79
N VAL A 198 -10.29 -20.18 0.63
CA VAL A 198 -11.11 -20.12 -0.59
C VAL A 198 -12.37 -19.32 -0.26
N PRO A 199 -12.44 -18.02 -0.63
CA PRO A 199 -13.63 -17.22 -0.40
C PRO A 199 -14.76 -17.61 -1.35
N ASP A 200 -16.00 -17.38 -0.94
CA ASP A 200 -17.15 -17.49 -1.83
C ASP A 200 -17.14 -16.33 -2.85
N VAL A 201 -16.97 -16.67 -4.10
CA VAL A 201 -16.88 -15.72 -5.22
C VAL A 201 -18.28 -15.29 -5.70
N SER A 202 -19.35 -16.03 -5.35
CA SER A 202 -20.70 -15.81 -5.87
C SER A 202 -21.43 -14.60 -5.27
N ASN A 203 -21.06 -14.14 -4.07
CA ASN A 203 -21.84 -13.19 -3.26
C ASN A 203 -21.22 -11.79 -3.09
N GLY A 204 -20.48 -11.28 -4.05
CA GLY A 204 -19.81 -9.97 -3.91
C GLY A 204 -20.51 -8.82 -4.63
N GLY A 205 -21.47 -8.15 -4.01
CA GLY A 205 -21.83 -6.78 -4.38
C GLY A 205 -20.91 -5.78 -3.65
N LEU A 206 -20.30 -4.83 -4.39
CA LEU A 206 -19.58 -3.72 -3.75
C LEU A 206 -20.53 -2.96 -2.83
N PRO A 207 -20.11 -2.57 -1.63
CA PRO A 207 -20.77 -1.48 -0.95
C PRO A 207 -20.58 -0.23 -1.81
N VAL A 208 -21.69 0.21 -2.43
CA VAL A 208 -21.79 1.46 -3.20
C VAL A 208 -21.73 2.62 -2.20
#